data_cb9a21e6ed7fc8ecc5859d1b07ccdf07
#
_entry.id   cb9a21e6ed7fc8ecc5859d1b07ccdf07
#
_cell.length_a   1.000
_cell.length_b   1.000
_cell.length_c   1.000
_cell.angle_alpha   90.00
_cell.angle_beta   90.00
_cell.angle_gamma   90.00
#
_symmetry.space_group_name_H-M   'P 1'
#
loop_
_entity.id
_entity.type
_entity.pdbx_description
1 polymer ?
#
loop_
_entity_poly.entity_id
_entity_poly.type
_entity_poly.pdbx_seq_one_letter_code
_entity_poly.pdbx_strand_id
1 'polypeptide(L)'
;YVRAVLAEPRPRWQPARSPDAVVITLGANDLDAANDDPTLPMADAYLAFVEELRAMHPQALIVCAANPMEQGEATSQARLVGIVERVVGARRAAGDPRVVPLVFPLLTREELGCDHHPSAAAHRRMAEMLRELLHAKLGW
;
A
#
# COMPACT_ATOMS: atom_id res chain seq x y z
N TYR A 1 10.95 7.31 3.54
CA TYR A 1 9.86 8.03 4.21
C TYR A 1 10.37 9.14 5.12
N VAL A 2 11.44 8.90 5.84
CA VAL A 2 12.03 9.91 6.77
C VAL A 2 12.89 10.98 6.10
N ARG A 3 13.11 10.93 4.79
CA ARG A 3 13.86 11.94 4.05
C ARG A 3 12.93 13.05 3.58
N ALA A 4 13.23 14.30 3.95
CA ALA A 4 12.51 15.47 3.43
C ALA A 4 12.89 15.75 1.97
N VAL A 5 14.15 15.43 1.59
CA VAL A 5 14.65 15.48 0.21
C VAL A 5 15.23 14.11 -0.13
N LEU A 6 14.76 13.50 -1.22
CA LEU A 6 15.10 12.12 -1.56
C LEU A 6 16.60 11.88 -1.73
N ALA A 7 17.31 12.84 -2.34
CA ALA A 7 18.75 12.75 -2.61
C ALA A 7 19.64 13.04 -1.39
N GLU A 8 19.08 13.54 -0.29
CA GLU A 8 19.87 13.99 0.86
C GLU A 8 19.49 13.20 2.13
N PRO A 9 20.49 12.78 2.95
CA PRO A 9 20.22 12.06 4.19
C PRO A 9 19.62 12.96 5.28
N ARG A 10 19.70 14.27 5.14
CA ARG A 10 19.17 15.30 6.08
C ARG A 10 18.66 16.51 5.31
N PRO A 11 17.69 17.30 5.85
CA PRO A 11 17.02 17.03 7.13
C PRO A 11 16.08 15.83 7.06
N ARG A 12 15.94 15.12 8.18
CA ARG A 12 14.90 14.08 8.33
C ARG A 12 13.56 14.74 8.56
N TRP A 13 12.55 14.30 7.82
CA TRP A 13 11.20 14.72 8.08
C TRP A 13 10.68 14.11 9.40
N GLN A 14 10.05 14.95 10.20
CA GLN A 14 9.34 14.53 11.40
C GLN A 14 7.91 15.09 11.33
N PRO A 15 6.90 14.22 11.45
CA PRO A 15 5.53 14.66 11.41
C PRO A 15 5.22 15.54 12.63
N ALA A 16 4.60 16.69 12.41
CA ALA A 16 4.13 17.55 13.51
C ALA A 16 2.96 16.94 14.27
N ARG A 17 2.22 16.03 13.65
CA ARG A 17 1.09 15.29 14.23
C ARG A 17 1.13 13.84 13.75
N SER A 18 0.68 12.90 14.59
CA SER A 18 0.43 11.54 14.16
C SER A 18 -0.90 11.49 13.39
N PRO A 19 -0.95 10.91 12.20
CA PRO A 19 -2.21 10.69 11.48
C PRO A 19 -3.03 9.58 12.17
N ASP A 20 -4.35 9.61 11.98
CA ASP A 20 -5.23 8.53 12.40
C ASP A 20 -5.10 7.30 11.48
N ALA A 21 -4.79 7.52 10.21
CA ALA A 21 -4.52 6.47 9.24
C ALA A 21 -3.32 6.80 8.34
N VAL A 22 -2.57 5.78 7.97
CA VAL A 22 -1.54 5.79 6.91
C VAL A 22 -1.95 4.80 5.85
N VAL A 23 -2.08 5.24 4.60
CA VAL A 23 -2.41 4.39 3.46
C VAL A 23 -1.18 4.24 2.57
N ILE A 24 -0.77 3.00 2.33
CA ILE A 24 0.40 2.67 1.51
C ILE A 24 -0.11 2.03 0.22
N THR A 25 0.24 2.62 -0.92
CA THR A 25 -0.11 2.13 -2.27
C THR A 25 1.18 2.02 -3.10
N LEU A 26 2.11 1.19 -2.63
CA LEU A 26 3.43 1.00 -3.25
C LEU A 26 3.57 -0.42 -3.81
N GLY A 27 4.47 -0.60 -4.77
CA GLY A 27 4.92 -1.91 -5.21
C GLY A 27 4.50 -2.32 -6.62
N ALA A 28 3.58 -1.63 -7.27
CA ALA A 28 3.17 -1.98 -8.63
C ALA A 28 4.36 -1.95 -9.62
N ASN A 29 5.13 -0.86 -9.60
CA ASN A 29 6.28 -0.68 -10.49
C ASN A 29 7.49 -1.59 -10.13
N ASP A 30 7.53 -2.12 -8.91
CA ASP A 30 8.60 -3.03 -8.47
C ASP A 30 8.38 -4.45 -9.00
N LEU A 31 7.16 -4.78 -9.41
CA LEU A 31 6.75 -6.10 -9.90
C LEU A 31 6.63 -6.16 -11.42
N ASP A 32 7.19 -5.19 -12.15
CA ASP A 32 7.20 -5.21 -13.61
C ASP A 32 7.89 -6.49 -14.12
N ALA A 33 7.28 -7.08 -15.15
CA ALA A 33 7.63 -8.40 -15.70
C ALA A 33 9.06 -8.52 -16.25
N ALA A 34 9.79 -7.40 -16.33
CA ALA A 34 11.17 -7.37 -16.80
C ALA A 34 12.21 -7.69 -15.72
N ASN A 35 11.82 -7.74 -14.45
CA ASN A 35 12.72 -8.00 -13.34
C ASN A 35 12.59 -9.45 -12.85
N ASP A 36 13.74 -10.04 -12.44
CA ASP A 36 13.77 -11.29 -11.65
C ASP A 36 12.86 -11.15 -10.43
N ASP A 37 12.18 -12.23 -10.06
CA ASP A 37 11.12 -12.21 -9.05
C ASP A 37 11.53 -11.49 -7.74
N PRO A 38 11.18 -10.22 -7.55
CA PRO A 38 11.57 -9.43 -6.37
C PRO A 38 10.64 -9.68 -5.17
N THR A 39 9.74 -10.66 -5.25
CA THR A 39 8.64 -10.87 -4.27
C THR A 39 9.14 -10.99 -2.83
N LEU A 40 10.18 -11.80 -2.58
CA LEU A 40 10.68 -12.00 -1.21
C LEU A 40 11.46 -10.78 -0.69
N PRO A 41 12.47 -10.23 -1.42
CA PRO A 41 13.15 -9.01 -0.98
C PRO A 41 12.21 -7.83 -0.79
N MET A 42 11.20 -7.70 -1.64
CA MET A 42 10.19 -6.65 -1.54
C MET A 42 9.30 -6.82 -0.30
N ALA A 43 8.87 -8.04 0.01
CA ALA A 43 8.06 -8.30 1.19
C ALA A 43 8.81 -7.95 2.49
N ASP A 44 10.09 -8.27 2.57
CA ASP A 44 10.92 -7.96 3.73
C ASP A 44 11.16 -6.45 3.86
N ALA A 45 11.43 -5.76 2.74
CA ALA A 45 11.55 -4.29 2.71
C ALA A 45 10.24 -3.59 3.07
N TYR A 46 9.10 -4.11 2.59
CA TYR A 46 7.79 -3.56 2.91
C TYR A 46 7.46 -3.76 4.41
N LEU A 47 7.77 -4.94 4.97
CA LEU A 47 7.59 -5.19 6.41
C LEU A 47 8.42 -4.21 7.24
N ALA A 48 9.69 -4.04 6.93
CA ALA A 48 10.56 -3.08 7.62
C ALA A 48 10.01 -1.64 7.53
N PHE A 49 9.47 -1.25 6.37
CA PHE A 49 8.84 0.06 6.20
C PHE A 49 7.58 0.22 7.07
N VAL A 50 6.73 -0.81 7.16
CA VAL A 50 5.54 -0.79 8.03
C VAL A 50 5.94 -0.71 9.51
N GLU A 51 7.02 -1.39 9.90
CA GLU A 51 7.58 -1.31 11.26
C GLU A 51 8.11 0.09 11.59
N GLU A 52 8.79 0.74 10.66
CA GLU A 52 9.21 2.13 10.81
C GLU A 52 8.01 3.07 10.97
N LEU A 53 6.98 2.90 10.14
CA LEU A 53 5.74 3.69 10.25
C LEU A 53 5.03 3.45 11.58
N ARG A 54 4.98 2.22 12.07
CA ARG A 54 4.39 1.90 13.38
C ARG A 54 5.15 2.55 14.53
N ALA A 55 6.48 2.56 14.46
CA ALA A 55 7.32 3.23 15.47
C ALA A 55 7.07 4.75 15.49
N MET A 56 6.86 5.36 14.31
CA MET A 56 6.56 6.79 14.19
C MET A 56 5.12 7.15 14.56
N HIS A 57 4.18 6.25 14.30
CA HIS A 57 2.73 6.46 14.48
C HIS A 57 2.10 5.31 15.27
N PRO A 58 2.33 5.23 16.59
CA PRO A 58 1.96 4.06 17.41
C PRO A 58 0.48 3.71 17.37
N GLN A 59 -0.41 4.68 17.14
CA GLN A 59 -1.86 4.50 17.16
C GLN A 59 -2.53 4.54 15.79
N ALA A 60 -1.79 4.84 14.73
CA ALA A 60 -2.38 4.96 13.40
C ALA A 60 -2.91 3.61 12.88
N LEU A 61 -4.00 3.62 12.16
CA LEU A 61 -4.38 2.51 11.29
C LEU A 61 -3.43 2.52 10.09
N ILE A 62 -2.72 1.42 9.83
CA ILE A 62 -1.87 1.27 8.65
C ILE A 62 -2.60 0.38 7.65
N VAL A 63 -2.94 0.95 6.50
CA VAL A 63 -3.59 0.24 5.40
C VAL A 63 -2.53 -0.09 4.35
N CYS A 64 -2.23 -1.38 4.18
CA CYS A 64 -1.38 -1.88 3.11
C CYS A 64 -2.27 -2.20 1.90
N ALA A 65 -2.25 -1.35 0.88
CA ALA A 65 -3.10 -1.50 -0.28
C ALA A 65 -2.34 -2.13 -1.45
N ALA A 66 -2.93 -3.16 -2.05
CA ALA A 66 -2.51 -3.67 -3.34
C ALA A 66 -3.17 -2.83 -4.44
N ASN A 67 -2.33 -2.18 -5.26
CA ASN A 67 -2.77 -1.29 -6.33
C ASN A 67 -3.65 -2.03 -7.34
N PRO A 68 -4.61 -1.34 -7.96
CA PRO A 68 -5.28 -1.88 -9.12
C PRO A 68 -4.29 -1.96 -10.28
N MET A 69 -4.34 -3.05 -11.01
CA MET A 69 -3.57 -3.28 -12.24
C MET A 69 -4.52 -3.60 -13.37
N GLU A 70 -4.06 -3.57 -14.62
CA GLU A 70 -4.85 -4.04 -15.76
C GLU A 70 -5.11 -5.54 -15.67
N GLN A 71 -6.17 -6.00 -16.35
CA GLN A 71 -6.49 -7.43 -16.41
C GLN A 71 -5.34 -8.26 -16.98
N GLY A 72 -4.54 -7.70 -17.91
CA GLY A 72 -3.32 -8.35 -18.44
C GLY A 72 -2.21 -8.56 -17.41
N GLU A 73 -2.26 -7.87 -16.28
CA GLU A 73 -1.25 -7.90 -15.21
C GLU A 73 -1.71 -8.70 -13.97
N ALA A 74 -2.71 -9.57 -14.13
CA ALA A 74 -3.29 -10.34 -13.03
C ALA A 74 -2.23 -11.10 -12.20
N THR A 75 -1.16 -11.62 -12.84
CA THR A 75 -0.06 -12.30 -12.15
C THR A 75 0.73 -11.34 -11.25
N SER A 76 1.05 -10.14 -11.74
CA SER A 76 1.77 -9.11 -10.96
C SER A 76 0.91 -8.62 -9.79
N GLN A 77 -0.40 -8.43 -10.02
CA GLN A 77 -1.31 -8.09 -8.93
C GLN A 77 -1.40 -9.20 -7.89
N ALA A 78 -1.48 -10.48 -8.28
CA ALA A 78 -1.52 -11.59 -7.35
C ALA A 78 -0.24 -11.67 -6.48
N ARG A 79 0.92 -11.35 -7.05
CA ARG A 79 2.18 -11.24 -6.30
C ARG A 79 2.14 -10.10 -5.29
N LEU A 80 1.65 -8.92 -5.69
CA LEU A 80 1.50 -7.78 -4.78
C LEU A 80 0.53 -8.08 -3.63
N VAL A 81 -0.58 -8.73 -3.93
CA VAL A 81 -1.53 -9.21 -2.90
C VAL A 81 -0.83 -10.16 -1.93
N GLY A 82 -0.06 -11.13 -2.41
CA GLY A 82 0.70 -12.05 -1.56
C GLY A 82 1.72 -11.33 -0.66
N ILE A 83 2.37 -10.28 -1.16
CA ILE A 83 3.28 -9.44 -0.37
C ILE A 83 2.50 -8.73 0.75
N VAL A 84 1.39 -8.08 0.41
CA VAL A 84 0.52 -7.38 1.37
C VAL A 84 0.02 -8.34 2.45
N GLU A 85 -0.46 -9.52 2.06
CA GLU A 85 -0.94 -10.54 3.00
C GLU A 85 0.16 -11.02 3.94
N ARG A 86 1.37 -11.26 3.42
CA ARG A 86 2.54 -11.65 4.24
C ARG A 86 2.88 -10.57 5.26
N VAL A 87 2.95 -9.30 4.86
CA VAL A 87 3.25 -8.17 5.76
C VAL A 87 2.19 -8.02 6.84
N VAL A 88 0.91 -8.03 6.46
CA VAL A 88 -0.21 -7.94 7.41
C VAL A 88 -0.24 -9.14 8.35
N GLY A 89 0.00 -10.35 7.83
CA GLY A 89 0.09 -11.58 8.63
C GLY A 89 1.21 -11.50 9.67
N ALA A 90 2.41 -11.06 9.28
CA ALA A 90 3.54 -10.87 10.19
C ALA A 90 3.23 -9.85 11.30
N ARG A 91 2.58 -8.72 10.95
CA ARG A 91 2.20 -7.70 11.95
C ARG A 91 1.13 -8.20 12.90
N ARG A 92 0.14 -8.95 12.42
CA ARG A 92 -0.87 -9.60 13.28
C ARG A 92 -0.25 -10.60 14.24
N ALA A 93 0.67 -11.42 13.76
CA ALA A 93 1.40 -12.39 14.60
C ALA A 93 2.24 -11.69 15.69
N ALA A 94 2.75 -10.49 15.40
CA ALA A 94 3.46 -9.62 16.34
C ALA A 94 2.51 -8.82 17.29
N GLY A 95 1.20 -9.08 17.26
CA GLY A 95 0.22 -8.42 18.14
C GLY A 95 -0.25 -7.03 17.65
N ASP A 96 -0.06 -6.69 16.39
CA ASP A 96 -0.50 -5.42 15.79
C ASP A 96 -1.72 -5.61 14.87
N PRO A 97 -2.96 -5.57 15.41
CA PRO A 97 -4.18 -5.72 14.61
C PRO A 97 -4.55 -4.46 13.82
N ARG A 98 -3.83 -3.36 14.00
CA ARG A 98 -4.06 -2.08 13.30
C ARG A 98 -3.29 -1.97 11.99
N VAL A 99 -2.69 -3.05 11.51
CA VAL A 99 -2.19 -3.18 10.13
C VAL A 99 -3.17 -4.05 9.36
N VAL A 100 -3.77 -3.50 8.30
CA VAL A 100 -4.85 -4.14 7.56
C VAL A 100 -4.60 -4.12 6.06
N PRO A 101 -5.06 -5.12 5.30
CA PRO A 101 -4.96 -5.12 3.86
C PRO A 101 -6.12 -4.35 3.22
N LEU A 102 -5.88 -3.82 2.03
CA LEU A 102 -6.90 -3.37 1.08
C LEU A 102 -6.49 -3.83 -0.31
N VAL A 103 -7.33 -4.61 -0.99
CA VAL A 103 -7.05 -5.08 -2.34
C VAL A 103 -8.00 -4.37 -3.30
N PHE A 104 -7.45 -3.56 -4.21
CA PHE A 104 -8.23 -2.99 -5.29
C PHE A 104 -8.38 -4.01 -6.41
N PRO A 105 -9.56 -4.10 -7.06
CA PRO A 105 -9.77 -5.05 -8.15
C PRO A 105 -8.95 -4.69 -9.38
N LEU A 106 -8.73 -5.67 -10.25
CA LEU A 106 -8.20 -5.43 -11.59
C LEU A 106 -9.07 -4.45 -12.36
N LEU A 107 -8.45 -3.61 -13.17
CA LEU A 107 -9.12 -2.65 -14.04
C LEU A 107 -9.45 -3.28 -15.39
N THR A 108 -10.67 -3.07 -15.85
CA THR A 108 -11.04 -3.34 -17.24
C THR A 108 -10.47 -2.24 -18.15
N ARG A 109 -10.46 -2.49 -19.46
CA ARG A 109 -9.98 -1.50 -20.44
C ARG A 109 -10.76 -0.18 -20.37
N GLU A 110 -12.04 -0.24 -20.11
CA GLU A 110 -12.94 0.92 -20.00
C GLU A 110 -12.69 1.74 -18.71
N GLU A 111 -12.03 1.14 -17.74
CA GLU A 111 -11.66 1.79 -16.48
C GLU A 111 -10.29 2.45 -16.51
N LEU A 112 -9.56 2.31 -17.64
CA LEU A 112 -8.29 2.97 -17.82
C LEU A 112 -8.46 4.41 -18.31
N GLY A 113 -7.56 5.27 -17.89
CA GLY A 113 -7.40 6.64 -18.34
C GLY A 113 -6.14 6.80 -19.18
N CYS A 114 -5.47 7.93 -19.04
CA CYS A 114 -4.21 8.18 -19.75
C CYS A 114 -3.12 7.24 -19.24
N ASP A 115 -2.28 6.77 -20.16
CA ASP A 115 -1.06 6.01 -19.86
C ASP A 115 -1.33 4.80 -18.93
N HIS A 116 -2.38 4.05 -19.24
CA HIS A 116 -2.81 2.85 -18.51
C HIS A 116 -3.13 3.06 -17.01
N HIS A 117 -3.20 4.30 -16.56
CA HIS A 117 -3.57 4.60 -15.17
C HIS A 117 -5.10 4.53 -14.97
N PRO A 118 -5.57 4.36 -13.71
CA PRO A 118 -7.00 4.34 -13.42
C PRO A 118 -7.70 5.63 -13.89
N SER A 119 -8.85 5.49 -14.52
CA SER A 119 -9.71 6.63 -14.87
C SER A 119 -10.28 7.33 -13.64
N ALA A 120 -10.85 8.51 -13.80
CA ALA A 120 -11.54 9.21 -12.72
C ALA A 120 -12.69 8.41 -12.11
N ALA A 121 -13.34 7.56 -12.89
CA ALA A 121 -14.40 6.66 -12.40
C ALA A 121 -13.80 5.53 -11.54
N ALA A 122 -12.69 4.93 -11.98
CA ALA A 122 -11.97 3.92 -11.21
C ALA A 122 -11.44 4.50 -9.89
N HIS A 123 -10.87 5.71 -9.91
CA HIS A 123 -10.44 6.39 -8.69
C HIS A 123 -11.58 6.64 -7.70
N ARG A 124 -12.78 7.01 -8.17
CA ARG A 124 -13.95 7.15 -7.28
C ARG A 124 -14.32 5.82 -6.62
N ARG A 125 -14.31 4.72 -7.36
CA ARG A 125 -14.56 3.38 -6.81
C ARG A 125 -13.52 3.00 -5.75
N MET A 126 -12.24 3.23 -6.05
CA MET A 126 -11.15 2.99 -5.08
C MET A 126 -11.32 3.83 -3.81
N ALA A 127 -11.65 5.11 -3.97
CA ALA A 127 -11.90 6.00 -2.84
C ALA A 127 -13.06 5.51 -1.97
N GLU A 128 -14.13 4.99 -2.58
CA GLU A 128 -15.28 4.43 -1.85
C GLU A 128 -14.88 3.20 -1.05
N MET A 129 -14.14 2.27 -1.65
CA MET A 129 -13.62 1.09 -0.95
C MET A 129 -12.74 1.47 0.26
N LEU A 130 -11.86 2.46 0.07
CA LEU A 130 -11.03 2.97 1.16
C LEU A 130 -11.87 3.64 2.24
N ARG A 131 -12.87 4.46 1.87
CA ARG A 131 -13.79 5.12 2.79
C ARG A 131 -14.53 4.11 3.66
N GLU A 132 -15.06 3.04 3.05
CA GLU A 132 -15.76 1.97 3.78
C GLU A 132 -14.83 1.27 4.79
N LEU A 133 -13.59 0.98 4.38
CA LEU A 133 -12.59 0.40 5.28
C LEU A 133 -12.30 1.32 6.47
N LEU A 134 -12.05 2.61 6.21
CA LEU A 134 -11.76 3.60 7.25
C LEU A 134 -12.95 3.77 8.19
N HIS A 135 -14.17 3.85 7.65
CA HIS A 135 -15.40 3.90 8.47
C HIS A 135 -15.52 2.68 9.39
N ALA A 136 -15.32 1.48 8.85
CA ALA A 136 -15.40 0.24 9.63
C ALA A 136 -14.31 0.12 10.72
N LYS A 137 -13.15 0.73 10.51
CA LYS A 137 -11.98 0.60 11.43
C LYS A 137 -11.83 1.75 12.40
N LEU A 138 -12.28 2.95 12.04
CA LEU A 138 -12.09 4.18 12.80
C LEU A 138 -13.41 4.83 13.25
N GLY A 139 -14.54 4.41 12.67
CA GLY A 139 -15.86 4.97 13.00
C GLY A 139 -16.14 6.34 12.37
N TRP A 140 -15.45 6.67 11.27
CA TRP A 140 -15.61 7.96 10.57
C TRP A 140 -16.85 8.00 9.69
#